data_c2d698a4705de1447bad3aefa073846a
#
_entry.id   c2d698a4705de1447bad3aefa073846a
#
_cell.length_a   1.000
_cell.length_b   1.000
_cell.length_c   1.000
_cell.angle_alpha   90.00
_cell.angle_beta   90.00
_cell.angle_gamma   90.00
#
_symmetry.space_group_name_H-M   'P 1'
#
loop_
_entity.id
_entity.type
_entity.pdbx_description
1 polymer ?
#
loop_
_entity_poly.entity_id
_entity_poly.type
_entity_poly.pdbx_seq_one_letter_code
_entity_poly.pdbx_strand_id
1 'polypeptide(L)'
;MQAMVARERRVVLARRVITRCSDAVGEDFDGVTAAEFQSLKEAGEFALSWEAHGLHYAIPMAVNTHLQAGRDVLANLSRTTLIHAKDRFARFEVINLTAERGVLAARLAARGRETAQQIAGRLDRATAHLPEGIEPLHLDNSGPLGQTVQAALDRLYPVKA
;
A
#
# COMPACT_ATOMS: atom_id res chain seq x y z
N MET A 1 -0.70 8.02 -1.57
CA MET A 1 -2.08 7.58 -1.28
C MET A 1 -2.92 8.75 -0.73
N GLN A 2 -2.57 9.43 0.35
CA GLN A 2 -3.33 10.58 0.87
C GLN A 2 -3.68 11.63 -0.19
N ALA A 3 -2.72 11.96 -1.08
CA ALA A 3 -2.95 12.91 -2.17
C ALA A 3 -3.98 12.43 -3.22
N MET A 4 -4.16 11.12 -3.39
CA MET A 4 -5.25 10.56 -4.23
C MET A 4 -6.60 10.71 -3.53
N VAL A 5 -6.68 10.33 -2.27
CA VAL A 5 -7.90 10.47 -1.45
C VAL A 5 -8.37 11.93 -1.37
N ALA A 6 -7.42 12.88 -1.27
CA ALA A 6 -7.76 14.31 -1.25
C ALA A 6 -8.35 14.84 -2.58
N ARG A 7 -8.09 14.17 -3.70
CA ARG A 7 -8.55 14.56 -5.04
C ARG A 7 -9.75 13.78 -5.55
N GLU A 8 -9.95 12.56 -5.05
CA GLU A 8 -10.99 11.67 -5.55
C GLU A 8 -11.84 11.11 -4.38
N ARG A 9 -13.07 11.59 -4.30
CA ARG A 9 -14.01 11.25 -3.21
C ARG A 9 -14.46 9.79 -3.21
N ARG A 10 -14.34 9.10 -4.34
CA ARG A 10 -14.62 7.65 -4.44
C ARG A 10 -13.59 6.80 -3.75
N VAL A 11 -12.37 7.31 -3.54
CA VAL A 11 -11.24 6.59 -2.95
C VAL A 11 -11.21 6.79 -1.45
N VAL A 12 -11.09 5.70 -0.71
CA VAL A 12 -10.80 5.67 0.73
C VAL A 12 -9.46 5.00 0.98
N LEU A 13 -8.72 5.49 1.95
CA LEU A 13 -7.49 4.86 2.39
C LEU A 13 -7.79 3.81 3.47
N ALA A 14 -7.38 2.56 3.24
CA ALA A 14 -7.42 1.55 4.28
C ALA A 14 -6.38 1.89 5.36
N ARG A 15 -6.82 2.04 6.61
CA ARG A 15 -5.95 2.14 7.76
C ARG A 15 -5.57 0.72 8.18
N ARG A 16 -4.27 0.39 8.10
CA ARG A 16 -3.78 -0.96 8.41
C ARG A 16 -3.67 -1.17 9.91
N VAL A 17 -3.82 -2.41 10.34
CA VAL A 17 -3.43 -2.87 11.68
C VAL A 17 -2.04 -3.50 11.57
N ILE A 18 -1.11 -3.10 12.45
CA ILE A 18 0.29 -3.55 12.39
C ILE A 18 0.79 -3.87 13.80
N THR A 19 1.53 -4.97 13.97
CA THR A 19 2.18 -5.32 15.26
C THR A 19 3.42 -4.46 15.50
N ARG A 20 3.24 -3.15 15.53
CA ARG A 20 4.29 -2.14 15.72
C ARG A 20 3.75 -1.02 16.62
N CYS A 21 4.64 -0.38 17.41
CA CYS A 21 4.25 0.77 18.20
C CYS A 21 3.60 1.86 17.33
N SER A 22 2.48 2.41 17.77
CA SER A 22 1.69 3.43 17.05
C SER A 22 2.48 4.71 16.76
N ASP A 23 3.48 5.02 17.60
CA ASP A 23 4.32 6.21 17.45
C ASP A 23 5.36 6.10 16.33
N ALA A 24 5.43 4.94 15.66
CA ALA A 24 6.37 4.74 14.58
C ALA A 24 5.98 5.59 13.36
N VAL A 25 6.85 6.48 12.99
CA VAL A 25 6.67 7.45 11.90
C VAL A 25 6.56 6.74 10.54
N GLY A 26 5.67 7.17 9.67
CA GLY A 26 5.68 6.70 8.26
C GLY A 26 4.32 6.68 7.58
N GLU A 27 3.31 6.13 8.23
CA GLU A 27 1.94 6.11 7.75
C GLU A 27 0.98 6.15 8.95
N ASP A 28 -0.26 6.44 8.70
CA ASP A 28 -1.33 6.33 9.67
C ASP A 28 -1.81 4.86 9.73
N PHE A 29 -1.64 4.20 10.88
CA PHE A 29 -2.00 2.80 11.12
C PHE A 29 -2.42 2.60 12.58
N ASP A 30 -3.11 1.50 12.85
CA ASP A 30 -3.44 1.06 14.20
C ASP A 30 -2.37 0.10 14.70
N GLY A 31 -1.57 0.56 15.68
CA GLY A 31 -0.54 -0.26 16.32
C GLY A 31 -1.14 -1.17 17.39
N VAL A 32 -0.84 -2.46 17.32
CA VAL A 32 -1.31 -3.46 18.29
C VAL A 32 -0.17 -4.38 18.72
N THR A 33 -0.32 -5.06 19.84
CA THR A 33 0.57 -6.13 20.26
C THR A 33 0.33 -7.40 19.42
N ALA A 34 1.28 -8.32 19.43
CA ALA A 34 1.12 -9.61 18.74
C ALA A 34 -0.09 -10.41 19.28
N ALA A 35 -0.34 -10.35 20.60
CA ALA A 35 -1.47 -11.03 21.23
C ALA A 35 -2.82 -10.43 20.79
N GLU A 36 -2.93 -9.09 20.77
CA GLU A 36 -4.12 -8.39 20.27
C GLU A 36 -4.37 -8.68 18.80
N PHE A 37 -3.30 -8.68 17.98
CA PHE A 37 -3.41 -9.02 16.56
C PHE A 37 -3.98 -10.43 16.37
N GLN A 38 -3.49 -11.40 17.12
CA GLN A 38 -3.95 -12.78 17.04
C GLN A 38 -5.41 -12.90 17.47
N SER A 39 -5.82 -12.25 18.56
CA SER A 39 -7.21 -12.21 19.01
C SER A 39 -8.15 -11.61 17.96
N LEU A 40 -7.76 -10.48 17.33
CA LEU A 40 -8.54 -9.85 16.26
C LEU A 40 -8.65 -10.76 15.02
N LYS A 41 -7.57 -11.48 14.69
CA LYS A 41 -7.56 -12.43 13.57
C LYS A 41 -8.51 -13.60 13.82
N GLU A 42 -8.50 -14.16 15.03
CA GLU A 42 -9.39 -15.25 15.44
C GLU A 42 -10.86 -14.80 15.50
N ALA A 43 -11.11 -13.56 15.88
CA ALA A 43 -12.44 -12.94 15.83
C ALA A 43 -12.93 -12.61 14.41
N GLY A 44 -12.09 -12.79 13.37
CA GLY A 44 -12.48 -12.52 11.98
C GLY A 44 -12.52 -11.02 11.62
N GLU A 45 -11.84 -10.16 12.39
CA GLU A 45 -11.84 -8.71 12.21
C GLU A 45 -11.00 -8.23 11.00
N PHE A 46 -10.36 -9.15 10.28
CA PHE A 46 -9.49 -8.82 9.16
C PHE A 46 -10.03 -9.35 7.82
N ALA A 47 -10.15 -8.48 6.85
CA ALA A 47 -10.43 -8.83 5.46
C ALA A 47 -9.23 -9.51 4.78
N LEU A 48 -8.01 -9.13 5.18
CA LEU A 48 -6.75 -9.68 4.69
C LEU A 48 -5.69 -9.53 5.78
N SER A 49 -4.83 -10.52 5.98
CA SER A 49 -3.69 -10.43 6.89
C SER A 49 -2.47 -11.13 6.32
N TRP A 50 -1.26 -10.63 6.65
CA TRP A 50 0.01 -11.21 6.20
C TRP A 50 1.14 -10.88 7.16
N GLU A 51 2.25 -11.58 6.98
CA GLU A 51 3.50 -11.31 7.67
C GLU A 51 4.54 -10.76 6.68
N ALA A 52 5.27 -9.74 7.10
CA ALA A 52 6.41 -9.20 6.38
C ALA A 52 7.37 -8.49 7.34
N HIS A 53 8.68 -8.64 7.11
CA HIS A 53 9.73 -7.97 7.90
C HIS A 53 9.65 -8.23 9.41
N GLY A 54 9.19 -9.43 9.81
CA GLY A 54 9.02 -9.78 11.23
C GLY A 54 7.85 -9.10 11.93
N LEU A 55 6.93 -8.50 11.18
CA LEU A 55 5.70 -7.88 11.68
C LEU A 55 4.49 -8.50 11.02
N HIS A 56 3.36 -8.50 11.73
CA HIS A 56 2.06 -8.84 11.17
C HIS A 56 1.33 -7.57 10.73
N TYR A 57 0.63 -7.68 9.62
CA TYR A 57 -0.14 -6.62 8.98
C TYR A 57 -1.54 -7.12 8.67
N ALA A 58 -2.53 -6.25 8.78
CA ALA A 58 -3.88 -6.58 8.34
C ALA A 58 -4.61 -5.38 7.73
N ILE A 59 -5.57 -5.70 6.87
CA ILE A 59 -6.61 -4.80 6.41
C ILE A 59 -7.88 -5.14 7.22
N PRO A 60 -8.46 -4.19 7.95
CA PRO A 60 -9.67 -4.44 8.74
C PRO A 60 -10.85 -4.85 7.88
N MET A 61 -11.76 -5.68 8.43
CA MET A 61 -13.01 -6.09 7.79
C MET A 61 -13.90 -4.89 7.41
N ALA A 62 -13.78 -3.78 8.14
CA ALA A 62 -14.50 -2.52 7.87
C ALA A 62 -14.34 -1.97 6.45
N VAL A 63 -13.28 -2.34 5.72
CA VAL A 63 -13.13 -1.94 4.30
C VAL A 63 -14.26 -2.47 3.42
N ASN A 64 -14.88 -3.60 3.78
CA ASN A 64 -15.99 -4.17 3.02
C ASN A 64 -17.22 -3.25 2.99
N THR A 65 -17.46 -2.48 4.05
CA THR A 65 -18.54 -1.48 4.08
C THR A 65 -18.33 -0.40 3.01
N HIS A 66 -17.08 0.04 2.82
CA HIS A 66 -16.75 1.00 1.77
C HIS A 66 -16.94 0.39 0.37
N LEU A 67 -16.47 -0.83 0.16
CA LEU A 67 -16.63 -1.54 -1.11
C LEU A 67 -18.11 -1.78 -1.45
N GLN A 68 -18.93 -2.17 -0.48
CA GLN A 68 -20.39 -2.34 -0.64
C GLN A 68 -21.10 -1.02 -0.96
N ALA A 69 -20.59 0.09 -0.43
CA ALA A 69 -21.07 1.44 -0.76
C ALA A 69 -20.58 1.96 -2.13
N GLY A 70 -19.92 1.12 -2.95
CA GLY A 70 -19.41 1.48 -4.27
C GLY A 70 -18.18 2.37 -4.24
N ARG A 71 -17.47 2.44 -3.11
CA ARG A 71 -16.20 3.18 -2.98
C ARG A 71 -15.02 2.28 -3.26
N ASP A 72 -13.93 2.84 -3.77
CA ASP A 72 -12.68 2.14 -3.97
C ASP A 72 -11.80 2.29 -2.73
N VAL A 73 -11.17 1.18 -2.33
CA VAL A 73 -10.28 1.14 -1.15
C VAL A 73 -8.83 1.04 -1.60
N LEU A 74 -8.03 2.03 -1.25
CA LEU A 74 -6.60 2.08 -1.54
C LEU A 74 -5.82 1.55 -0.33
N ALA A 75 -4.96 0.56 -0.54
CA ALA A 75 -4.17 -0.05 0.53
C ALA A 75 -2.71 -0.28 0.12
N ASN A 76 -1.79 -0.18 1.08
CA ASN A 76 -0.43 -0.67 0.91
C ASN A 76 -0.37 -2.16 1.21
N LEU A 77 0.06 -2.96 0.25
CA LEU A 77 0.24 -4.39 0.42
C LEU A 77 1.70 -4.81 0.18
N SER A 78 2.10 -5.89 0.79
CA SER A 78 3.33 -6.62 0.45
C SER A 78 3.14 -7.32 -0.90
N ARG A 79 4.21 -7.43 -1.70
CA ARG A 79 4.17 -8.16 -2.97
C ARG A 79 3.73 -9.62 -2.79
N THR A 80 4.18 -10.27 -1.72
CA THR A 80 3.82 -11.65 -1.38
C THR A 80 2.33 -11.85 -1.11
N THR A 81 1.61 -10.79 -0.76
CA THR A 81 0.18 -10.84 -0.41
C THR A 81 -0.73 -10.56 -1.60
N LEU A 82 -0.19 -10.08 -2.73
CA LEU A 82 -0.99 -9.62 -3.87
C LEU A 82 -1.88 -10.73 -4.45
N ILE A 83 -1.39 -11.97 -4.51
CA ILE A 83 -2.19 -13.10 -5.01
C ILE A 83 -3.38 -13.35 -4.08
N HIS A 84 -3.15 -13.43 -2.76
CA HIS A 84 -4.22 -13.61 -1.78
C HIS A 84 -5.23 -12.46 -1.82
N ALA A 85 -4.76 -11.22 -2.04
CA ALA A 85 -5.64 -10.07 -2.20
C ALA A 85 -6.49 -10.17 -3.48
N LYS A 86 -5.89 -10.61 -4.60
CA LYS A 86 -6.60 -10.84 -5.86
C LYS A 86 -7.70 -11.91 -5.71
N ASP A 87 -7.41 -13.00 -5.00
CA ASP A 87 -8.39 -14.07 -4.75
C ASP A 87 -9.50 -13.59 -3.80
N ARG A 88 -9.19 -12.68 -2.89
CA ARG A 88 -10.12 -12.19 -1.86
C ARG A 88 -11.07 -11.11 -2.36
N PHE A 89 -10.63 -10.25 -3.29
CA PHE A 89 -11.39 -9.10 -3.77
C PHE A 89 -11.70 -9.24 -5.25
N ALA A 90 -12.98 -9.33 -5.61
CA ALA A 90 -13.44 -9.56 -6.98
C ALA A 90 -12.99 -8.49 -7.99
N ARG A 91 -12.81 -7.25 -7.53
CA ARG A 91 -12.24 -6.14 -8.31
C ARG A 91 -10.96 -5.70 -7.62
N PHE A 92 -9.82 -6.05 -8.19
CA PHE A 92 -8.52 -5.82 -7.62
C PHE A 92 -7.56 -5.25 -8.67
N GLU A 93 -7.05 -4.07 -8.41
CA GLU A 93 -6.09 -3.37 -9.25
C GLU A 93 -4.79 -3.16 -8.49
N VAL A 94 -3.66 -3.35 -9.14
CA VAL A 94 -2.34 -3.10 -8.54
C VAL A 94 -1.68 -1.91 -9.21
N ILE A 95 -1.34 -0.90 -8.43
CA ILE A 95 -0.52 0.22 -8.88
C ILE A 95 0.92 -0.04 -8.45
N ASN A 96 1.81 -0.27 -9.41
CA ASN A 96 3.23 -0.40 -9.17
C ASN A 96 3.92 0.94 -9.41
N LEU A 97 4.27 1.64 -8.32
CA LEU A 97 5.02 2.88 -8.40
C LEU A 97 6.51 2.59 -8.58
N THR A 98 7.07 3.11 -9.65
CA THR A 98 8.52 3.10 -9.92
C THR A 98 9.08 4.50 -9.76
N ALA A 99 10.39 4.62 -9.62
CA ALA A 99 11.12 5.88 -9.72
C ALA A 99 12.55 5.59 -10.16
N GLU A 100 13.17 6.55 -10.82
CA GLU A 100 14.59 6.47 -11.14
C GLU A 100 15.43 6.22 -9.89
N ARG A 101 16.44 5.34 -10.00
CA ARG A 101 17.28 4.92 -8.87
C ARG A 101 17.87 6.10 -8.10
N GLY A 102 18.34 7.13 -8.82
CA GLY A 102 18.89 8.35 -8.21
C GLY A 102 17.87 9.15 -7.43
N VAL A 103 16.66 9.30 -7.98
CA VAL A 103 15.54 10.00 -7.32
C VAL A 103 15.11 9.24 -6.05
N LEU A 104 14.99 7.91 -6.15
CA LEU A 104 14.64 7.08 -5.01
C LEU A 104 15.70 7.16 -3.89
N ALA A 105 16.99 7.07 -4.27
CA ALA A 105 18.10 7.22 -3.32
C ALA A 105 18.09 8.58 -2.61
N ALA A 106 17.92 9.67 -3.35
CA ALA A 106 17.83 11.02 -2.79
C ALA A 106 16.65 11.17 -1.82
N ARG A 107 15.47 10.63 -2.19
CA ARG A 107 14.28 10.67 -1.33
C ARG A 107 14.45 9.85 -0.04
N LEU A 108 15.11 8.69 -0.12
CA LEU A 108 15.40 7.87 1.06
C LEU A 108 16.41 8.57 1.99
N ALA A 109 17.49 9.14 1.43
CA ALA A 109 18.47 9.91 2.18
C ALA A 109 17.86 11.14 2.88
N ALA A 110 17.01 11.89 2.16
CA ALA A 110 16.34 13.07 2.71
C ALA A 110 15.39 12.75 3.90
N ARG A 111 14.90 11.51 4.01
CA ARG A 111 14.09 11.07 5.16
C ARG A 111 14.92 10.89 6.44
N GLY A 112 16.24 10.74 6.34
CA GLY A 112 17.16 10.67 7.48
C GLY A 112 16.96 9.49 8.44
N ARG A 113 16.28 8.41 8.02
CA ARG A 113 15.88 7.30 8.89
C ARG A 113 16.66 6.02 8.64
N GLU A 114 17.46 5.99 7.60
CA GLU A 114 18.11 4.78 7.11
C GLU A 114 19.60 5.01 6.90
N THR A 115 20.39 4.00 7.21
CA THR A 115 21.80 3.98 6.88
C THR A 115 22.01 3.81 5.38
N ALA A 116 23.18 4.16 4.87
CA ALA A 116 23.54 3.95 3.47
C ALA A 116 23.34 2.49 3.00
N GLN A 117 23.67 1.53 3.88
CA GLN A 117 23.47 0.10 3.60
C GLN A 117 21.99 -0.28 3.50
N GLN A 118 21.13 0.27 4.36
CA GLN A 118 19.69 0.05 4.31
C GLN A 118 19.08 0.65 3.04
N ILE A 119 19.54 1.84 2.64
CA ILE A 119 19.15 2.49 1.38
C ILE A 119 19.53 1.61 0.20
N ALA A 120 20.78 1.11 0.12
CA ALA A 120 21.23 0.22 -0.95
C ALA A 120 20.34 -1.04 -1.06
N GLY A 121 20.07 -1.72 0.06
CA GLY A 121 19.20 -2.89 0.09
C GLY A 121 17.74 -2.58 -0.31
N ARG A 122 17.26 -1.36 -0.08
CA ARG A 122 15.92 -0.93 -0.56
C ARG A 122 15.90 -0.68 -2.06
N LEU A 123 16.95 -0.06 -2.59
CA LEU A 123 17.08 0.17 -4.02
C LEU A 123 17.11 -1.14 -4.81
N ASP A 124 17.79 -2.17 -4.28
CA ASP A 124 17.86 -3.48 -4.92
C ASP A 124 16.49 -4.21 -4.87
N ARG A 125 15.76 -4.07 -3.76
CA ARG A 125 14.38 -4.60 -3.66
C ARG A 125 13.36 -3.84 -4.51
N ALA A 126 13.63 -2.58 -4.86
CA ALA A 126 12.72 -1.80 -5.70
C ALA A 126 12.56 -2.40 -7.10
N THR A 127 13.58 -3.11 -7.60
CA THR A 127 13.58 -3.80 -8.90
C THR A 127 13.00 -5.21 -8.86
N ALA A 128 12.62 -5.73 -7.68
CA ALA A 128 12.07 -7.08 -7.55
C ALA A 128 10.74 -7.22 -8.32
N HIS A 129 10.59 -8.36 -9.01
CA HIS A 129 9.41 -8.67 -9.78
C HIS A 129 8.16 -8.82 -8.91
N LEU A 130 7.00 -8.52 -9.51
CA LEU A 130 5.71 -8.86 -8.94
C LEU A 130 5.44 -10.37 -9.13
N PRO A 131 4.57 -10.97 -8.32
CA PRO A 131 4.14 -12.35 -8.53
C PRO A 131 3.55 -12.56 -9.92
N GLU A 132 3.74 -13.76 -10.48
CA GLU A 132 3.07 -14.18 -11.69
C GLU A 132 1.55 -14.07 -11.54
N GLY A 133 0.85 -13.67 -12.61
CA GLY A 133 -0.60 -13.47 -12.59
C GLY A 133 -1.07 -12.11 -12.03
N ILE A 134 -0.15 -11.23 -11.64
CA ILE A 134 -0.42 -9.84 -11.30
C ILE A 134 -0.04 -8.93 -12.47
N GLU A 135 -1.02 -8.27 -13.06
CA GLU A 135 -0.84 -7.27 -14.12
C GLU A 135 -0.99 -5.87 -13.51
N PRO A 136 0.12 -5.18 -13.18
CA PRO A 136 0.02 -3.89 -12.50
C PRO A 136 -0.12 -2.73 -13.49
N LEU A 137 -0.77 -1.68 -13.04
CA LEU A 137 -0.63 -0.36 -13.60
C LEU A 137 0.74 0.22 -13.20
N HIS A 138 1.67 0.31 -14.13
CA HIS A 138 2.98 0.93 -13.89
C HIS A 138 2.88 2.45 -13.96
N LEU A 139 3.33 3.12 -12.90
CA LEU A 139 3.40 4.58 -12.84
C LEU A 139 4.79 5.03 -12.41
N ASP A 140 5.39 5.90 -13.20
CA ASP A 140 6.61 6.58 -12.81
C ASP A 140 6.32 7.70 -11.81
N ASN A 141 7.02 7.66 -10.69
CA ASN A 141 6.96 8.64 -9.62
C ASN A 141 8.31 9.39 -9.46
N SER A 142 9.08 9.52 -10.53
CA SER A 142 10.34 10.28 -10.52
C SER A 142 10.10 11.78 -10.47
N GLY A 143 9.02 12.23 -11.10
CA GLY A 143 8.61 13.63 -11.17
C GLY A 143 7.83 14.15 -9.96
N PRO A 144 7.12 15.29 -10.12
CA PRO A 144 6.27 15.89 -9.09
C PRO A 144 5.10 14.96 -8.71
N LEU A 145 4.84 14.83 -7.41
CA LEU A 145 3.76 13.99 -6.87
C LEU A 145 2.41 14.23 -7.54
N GLY A 146 2.09 15.49 -7.85
CA GLY A 146 0.82 15.87 -8.47
C GLY A 146 0.59 15.24 -9.85
N GLN A 147 1.65 15.04 -10.63
CA GLN A 147 1.59 14.40 -11.94
C GLN A 147 1.35 12.89 -11.79
N THR A 148 2.06 12.22 -10.89
CA THR A 148 1.84 10.80 -10.60
C THR A 148 0.42 10.54 -10.11
N VAL A 149 -0.10 11.40 -9.23
CA VAL A 149 -1.49 11.30 -8.73
C VAL A 149 -2.48 11.48 -9.87
N GLN A 150 -2.29 12.48 -10.74
CA GLN A 150 -3.16 12.68 -11.89
C GLN A 150 -3.14 11.49 -12.83
N ALA A 151 -1.96 10.99 -13.19
CA ALA A 151 -1.81 9.80 -14.04
C ALA A 151 -2.50 8.56 -13.45
N ALA A 152 -2.43 8.37 -12.13
CA ALA A 152 -3.14 7.28 -11.45
C ALA A 152 -4.66 7.45 -11.57
N LEU A 153 -5.19 8.65 -11.32
CA LEU A 153 -6.61 8.93 -11.37
C LEU A 153 -7.18 8.81 -12.79
N ASP A 154 -6.46 9.31 -13.80
CA ASP A 154 -6.88 9.22 -15.20
C ASP A 154 -6.99 7.77 -15.68
N ARG A 155 -6.14 6.87 -15.14
CA ARG A 155 -6.16 5.45 -15.46
C ARG A 155 -7.26 4.70 -14.73
N LEU A 156 -7.48 5.01 -13.46
CA LEU A 156 -8.53 4.37 -12.64
C LEU A 156 -9.93 4.89 -12.97
N TYR A 157 -10.02 6.15 -13.38
CA TYR A 157 -11.27 6.84 -13.64
C TYR A 157 -11.24 7.59 -14.97
N PRO A 158 -11.11 6.87 -16.08
CA PRO A 158 -11.09 7.52 -17.39
C PRO A 158 -12.37 8.32 -17.62
N VAL A 159 -12.20 9.58 -18.05
CA VAL A 159 -13.34 10.40 -18.50
C VAL A 159 -13.90 9.71 -19.74
N LYS A 160 -15.13 9.25 -19.68
CA LYS A 160 -15.82 8.75 -20.89
C LYS A 160 -16.05 9.94 -21.80
N ALA A 161 -15.45 9.90 -22.99
CA ALA A 161 -15.75 10.84 -24.07
C ALA A 161 -17.20 10.69 -24.55
#